data_47e95af610fb6e878d3107ec450a035f
#
_entry.id   47e95af610fb6e878d3107ec450a035f
#
_cell.length_a   1.000
_cell.length_b   1.000
_cell.length_c   1.000
_cell.angle_alpha   90.00
_cell.angle_beta   90.00
_cell.angle_gamma   90.00
#
_symmetry.space_group_name_H-M   'P 1'
#
loop_
_entity.id
_entity.type
_entity.pdbx_description
1 polymer ?
#
loop_
_entity_poly.entity_id
_entity_poly.type
_entity_poly.pdbx_seq_one_letter_code
_entity_poly.pdbx_strand_id
1 'polypeptide(L)'
;MSNTLPLFQQYTPYDTEIVKTATRCGLYLIGGTAIDLLCRYYSIPFWRNRSDNDLDFWTSFANKERDRFVKQVGGKFGIGVEDSSDYMVSLELEKVKIETDILIDYDCANTKFASSINGICVMSPIYLFSSKFDRYINTANIQRKETDFYDLRTLLSIIEKTNGFDELESHLSNRDYDQRAEDMLNDIITSML
;
A
#
# COMPACT_ATOMS: atom_id res chain seq x y z
N MET A 1 -16.52 25.42 -1.88
CA MET A 1 -16.91 24.41 -0.87
C MET A 1 -16.04 23.20 -1.13
N SER A 2 -15.09 22.93 -0.24
CA SER A 2 -14.17 21.81 -0.36
C SER A 2 -14.95 20.53 -0.11
N ASN A 3 -15.20 19.75 -1.17
CA ASN A 3 -15.67 18.36 -1.06
C ASN A 3 -14.54 17.54 -0.44
N THR A 4 -14.35 17.64 0.86
CA THR A 4 -13.62 16.62 1.61
C THR A 4 -14.52 15.39 1.60
N LEU A 5 -14.35 14.53 0.60
CA LEU A 5 -14.87 13.17 0.64
C LEU A 5 -14.49 12.56 2.00
N PRO A 6 -15.40 11.89 2.67
CA PRO A 6 -15.10 11.20 3.92
C PRO A 6 -14.22 9.98 3.64
N LEU A 7 -12.94 10.24 3.32
CA LEU A 7 -11.96 9.21 2.95
C LEU A 7 -11.80 8.15 4.03
N PHE A 8 -12.15 8.49 5.26
CA PHE A 8 -11.95 7.63 6.42
C PHE A 8 -13.26 7.30 7.16
N GLN A 9 -14.42 7.29 6.51
CA GLN A 9 -15.69 6.95 7.20
C GLN A 9 -15.71 5.56 7.86
N GLN A 10 -14.87 4.64 7.40
CA GLN A 10 -14.75 3.28 7.97
C GLN A 10 -13.51 3.13 8.87
N TYR A 11 -12.66 4.15 8.92
CA TYR A 11 -11.45 4.13 9.73
C TYR A 11 -11.71 4.82 11.06
N THR A 12 -11.09 4.32 12.10
CA THR A 12 -11.14 4.97 13.39
C THR A 12 -10.41 6.32 13.34
N PRO A 13 -10.71 7.26 14.25
CA PRO A 13 -9.93 8.49 14.39
C PRO A 13 -8.42 8.20 14.60
N TYR A 14 -8.09 7.05 15.17
CA TYR A 14 -6.72 6.60 15.43
C TYR A 14 -6.00 6.22 14.13
N ASP A 15 -6.63 5.44 13.24
CA ASP A 15 -6.08 5.11 11.92
C ASP A 15 -5.72 6.38 11.16
N THR A 16 -6.65 7.32 11.12
CA THR A 16 -6.46 8.61 10.45
C THR A 16 -5.26 9.37 11.04
N GLU A 17 -5.11 9.36 12.34
CA GLU A 17 -4.00 10.04 13.01
C GLU A 17 -2.66 9.35 12.74
N ILE A 18 -2.61 8.02 12.77
CA ILE A 18 -1.41 7.24 12.49
C ILE A 18 -0.95 7.52 11.06
N VAL A 19 -1.86 7.44 10.08
CA VAL A 19 -1.56 7.72 8.67
C VAL A 19 -1.07 9.14 8.45
N LYS A 20 -1.68 10.14 9.07
CA LYS A 20 -1.21 11.54 9.01
C LYS A 20 0.16 11.71 9.67
N THR A 21 0.42 10.98 10.75
CA THR A 21 1.72 11.01 11.42
C THR A 21 2.79 10.37 10.54
N ALA A 22 2.50 9.23 9.92
CA ALA A 22 3.38 8.58 8.95
C ALA A 22 3.76 9.54 7.81
N THR A 23 2.76 10.16 7.18
CA THR A 23 2.99 11.16 6.12
C THR A 23 3.90 12.30 6.57
N ARG A 24 3.68 12.86 7.77
CA ARG A 24 4.53 13.93 8.31
C ARG A 24 5.95 13.47 8.62
N CYS A 25 6.14 12.20 8.84
CA CYS A 25 7.46 11.58 9.03
C CYS A 25 8.16 11.25 7.71
N GLY A 26 7.47 11.33 6.57
CA GLY A 26 8.01 10.98 5.25
C GLY A 26 7.78 9.52 4.86
N LEU A 27 6.85 8.83 5.52
CA LEU A 27 6.41 7.48 5.13
C LEU A 27 5.26 7.56 4.13
N TYR A 28 5.20 6.58 3.25
CA TYR A 28 4.17 6.44 2.21
C TYR A 28 3.25 5.28 2.55
N LEU A 29 1.95 5.50 2.49
CA LEU A 29 0.96 4.45 2.70
C LEU A 29 1.03 3.43 1.56
N ILE A 30 1.06 2.15 1.90
CA ILE A 30 1.03 1.00 0.98
C ILE A 30 -0.05 0.00 1.41
N GLY A 31 -0.01 -1.20 0.86
CA GLY A 31 -0.89 -2.29 1.26
C GLY A 31 -2.36 -2.07 0.90
N GLY A 32 -3.23 -2.80 1.56
CA GLY A 32 -4.66 -2.77 1.28
C GLY A 32 -5.32 -1.43 1.64
N THR A 33 -4.80 -0.72 2.67
CA THR A 33 -5.32 0.60 3.06
C THR A 33 -5.05 1.66 1.99
N ALA A 34 -3.88 1.59 1.33
CA ALA A 34 -3.58 2.47 0.20
C ALA A 34 -4.54 2.23 -0.97
N ILE A 35 -4.84 0.97 -1.29
CA ILE A 35 -5.78 0.60 -2.36
C ILE A 35 -7.18 1.14 -2.05
N ASP A 36 -7.68 0.96 -0.83
CA ASP A 36 -9.00 1.49 -0.42
C ASP A 36 -9.04 3.02 -0.53
N LEU A 37 -7.99 3.71 -0.12
CA LEU A 37 -7.88 5.16 -0.24
C LEU A 37 -7.92 5.62 -1.71
N LEU A 38 -7.19 4.94 -2.59
CA LEU A 38 -7.18 5.19 -4.03
C LEU A 38 -8.55 4.92 -4.65
N CYS A 39 -9.21 3.83 -4.28
CA CYS A 39 -10.57 3.49 -4.75
C CYS A 39 -11.55 4.62 -4.43
N ARG A 40 -11.53 5.12 -3.21
CA ARG A 40 -12.38 6.23 -2.79
C ARG A 40 -12.07 7.52 -3.54
N TYR A 41 -10.79 7.81 -3.72
CA TYR A 41 -10.36 9.01 -4.43
C TYR A 41 -10.79 9.00 -5.91
N TYR A 42 -10.63 7.85 -6.57
CA TYR A 42 -10.99 7.67 -7.97
C TYR A 42 -12.44 7.20 -8.19
N SER A 43 -13.23 7.03 -7.13
CA SER A 43 -14.62 6.53 -7.20
C SER A 43 -14.70 5.18 -7.93
N ILE A 44 -13.86 4.25 -7.54
CA ILE A 44 -13.84 2.86 -8.01
C ILE A 44 -14.36 1.96 -6.90
N PRO A 45 -15.22 0.98 -7.20
CA PRO A 45 -15.66 0.01 -6.20
C PRO A 45 -14.47 -0.77 -5.62
N PHE A 46 -14.43 -0.91 -4.32
CA PHE A 46 -13.45 -1.77 -3.65
C PHE A 46 -14.04 -3.18 -3.55
N TRP A 47 -13.39 -4.13 -4.21
CA TRP A 47 -13.90 -5.49 -4.41
C TRP A 47 -13.81 -6.38 -3.15
N ARG A 48 -13.06 -5.95 -2.17
CA ARG A 48 -12.78 -6.74 -0.99
C ARG A 48 -13.31 -6.05 0.27
N ASN A 49 -14.03 -6.82 1.14
CA ASN A 49 -14.30 -6.38 2.50
C ASN A 49 -13.01 -6.49 3.30
N ARG A 50 -12.55 -5.37 3.81
CA ARG A 50 -11.39 -5.33 4.67
C ARG A 50 -11.79 -5.68 6.09
N SER A 51 -11.24 -6.79 6.63
CA SER A 51 -11.41 -7.21 8.02
C SER A 51 -10.25 -6.76 8.92
N ASP A 52 -9.15 -6.34 8.31
CA ASP A 52 -7.89 -6.13 9.01
C ASP A 52 -7.62 -4.63 9.22
N ASN A 53 -7.18 -4.28 10.42
CA ASN A 53 -6.81 -2.91 10.79
C ASN A 53 -5.30 -2.66 10.58
N ASP A 54 -4.70 -3.34 9.60
CA ASP A 54 -3.29 -3.20 9.31
C ASP A 54 -3.01 -1.91 8.56
N LEU A 55 -2.01 -1.18 9.00
CA LEU A 55 -1.52 0.02 8.36
C LEU A 55 -0.09 -0.20 7.88
N ASP A 56 0.06 -0.47 6.59
CA ASP A 56 1.34 -0.71 5.97
C ASP A 56 1.94 0.58 5.42
N PHE A 57 3.22 0.79 5.66
CA PHE A 57 3.97 1.94 5.17
C PHE A 57 5.25 1.52 4.46
N TRP A 58 5.74 2.39 3.61
CA TRP A 58 7.01 2.26 2.90
C TRP A 58 7.86 3.50 3.15
N THR A 59 9.18 3.31 3.21
CA THR A 59 10.16 4.41 3.23
C THR A 59 11.43 4.03 2.48
N SER A 60 12.01 5.00 1.77
CA SER A 60 13.31 4.85 1.11
C SER A 60 14.49 5.25 2.00
N PHE A 61 14.24 5.91 3.12
CA PHE A 61 15.25 6.41 4.03
C PHE A 61 15.17 5.66 5.36
N ALA A 62 15.92 4.58 5.42
CA ALA A 62 15.72 3.49 6.36
C ALA A 62 15.54 3.87 7.84
N ASN A 63 16.30 4.80 8.37
CA ASN A 63 16.38 4.91 9.83
C ASN A 63 15.71 6.16 10.39
N LYS A 64 15.84 7.30 9.75
CA LYS A 64 15.46 8.57 10.35
C LYS A 64 13.94 8.81 10.34
N GLU A 65 13.30 8.54 9.23
CA GLU A 65 11.85 8.69 9.02
C GLU A 65 11.09 7.66 9.84
N ARG A 66 11.53 6.40 9.78
CA ARG A 66 11.03 5.29 10.58
C ARG A 66 11.13 5.59 12.07
N ASP A 67 12.32 5.91 12.59
CA ASP A 67 12.54 6.13 14.02
C ASP A 67 11.73 7.32 14.53
N ARG A 68 11.58 8.35 13.70
CA ARG A 68 10.74 9.50 14.01
C ARG A 68 9.26 9.10 14.13
N PHE A 69 8.78 8.27 13.23
CA PHE A 69 7.42 7.75 13.26
C PHE A 69 7.19 6.86 14.48
N VAL A 70 8.03 5.85 14.69
CA VAL A 70 7.97 4.92 15.84
C VAL A 70 7.96 5.68 17.15
N LYS A 71 8.84 6.68 17.30
CA LYS A 71 8.87 7.53 18.50
C LYS A 71 7.57 8.31 18.71
N GLN A 72 6.97 8.85 17.65
CA GLN A 72 5.74 9.65 17.77
C GLN A 72 4.52 8.78 18.09
N VAL A 73 4.33 7.66 17.36
CA VAL A 73 3.18 6.77 17.60
C VAL A 73 3.33 6.01 18.90
N GLY A 74 4.53 5.53 19.23
CA GLY A 74 4.81 4.83 20.49
C GLY A 74 4.62 5.72 21.71
N GLY A 75 5.05 6.97 21.65
CA GLY A 75 4.82 7.94 22.73
C GLY A 75 3.34 8.21 23.00
N LYS A 76 2.49 8.11 21.98
CA LYS A 76 1.05 8.35 22.09
C LYS A 76 0.25 7.08 22.39
N PHE A 77 0.48 6.02 21.62
CA PHE A 77 -0.36 4.82 21.63
C PHE A 77 0.25 3.67 22.42
N GLY A 78 1.53 3.76 22.80
CA GLY A 78 2.31 2.67 23.36
C GLY A 78 2.68 1.65 22.29
N ILE A 79 3.76 0.91 22.49
CA ILE A 79 4.19 -0.19 21.64
C ILE A 79 4.15 -1.44 22.51
N GLY A 80 3.26 -2.38 22.20
CA GLY A 80 3.14 -3.65 22.89
C GLY A 80 4.15 -4.68 22.40
N VAL A 81 4.35 -4.73 21.08
CA VAL A 81 5.33 -5.57 20.41
C VAL A 81 6.05 -4.74 19.37
N GLU A 82 7.36 -4.92 19.27
CA GLU A 82 8.19 -4.39 18.20
C GLU A 82 9.11 -5.51 17.71
N ASP A 83 9.01 -5.82 16.41
CA ASP A 83 9.95 -6.68 15.71
C ASP A 83 10.59 -5.88 14.58
N SER A 84 11.89 -5.97 14.45
CA SER A 84 12.64 -5.19 13.47
C SER A 84 13.74 -5.99 12.79
N SER A 85 13.81 -5.82 11.48
CA SER A 85 14.89 -6.28 10.63
C SER A 85 15.46 -5.12 9.81
N ASP A 86 16.46 -5.39 8.98
CA ASP A 86 17.03 -4.38 8.08
C ASP A 86 15.99 -3.88 7.05
N TYR A 87 14.96 -4.67 6.76
CA TYR A 87 14.02 -4.41 5.67
C TYR A 87 12.58 -4.13 6.13
N MET A 88 12.26 -4.39 7.39
CA MET A 88 10.90 -4.24 7.90
C MET A 88 10.91 -3.98 9.40
N VAL A 89 9.98 -3.13 9.84
CA VAL A 89 9.63 -2.95 11.24
C VAL A 89 8.15 -3.20 11.40
N SER A 90 7.80 -4.14 12.27
CA SER A 90 6.41 -4.46 12.64
C SER A 90 6.12 -3.98 14.05
N LEU A 91 5.03 -3.26 14.24
CA LEU A 91 4.61 -2.67 15.51
C LEU A 91 3.18 -3.08 15.83
N GLU A 92 2.95 -3.50 17.07
CA GLU A 92 1.59 -3.50 17.64
C GLU A 92 1.40 -2.26 18.52
N LEU A 93 0.48 -1.38 18.14
CA LEU A 93 0.13 -0.19 18.91
C LEU A 93 -0.85 -0.56 20.02
N GLU A 94 -0.35 -0.73 21.24
CA GLU A 94 -1.00 -1.38 22.38
C GLU A 94 -2.39 -0.81 22.73
N LYS A 95 -2.50 0.53 22.79
CA LYS A 95 -3.74 1.20 23.23
C LYS A 95 -4.87 1.14 22.23
N VAL A 96 -4.55 0.92 20.95
CA VAL A 96 -5.52 0.99 19.84
C VAL A 96 -5.67 -0.34 19.11
N LYS A 97 -4.80 -1.31 19.40
CA LYS A 97 -4.78 -2.64 18.78
C LYS A 97 -4.70 -2.57 17.26
N ILE A 98 -3.79 -1.75 16.76
CA ILE A 98 -3.49 -1.59 15.33
C ILE A 98 -2.10 -2.16 15.10
N GLU A 99 -2.01 -3.07 14.13
CA GLU A 99 -0.75 -3.56 13.59
C GLU A 99 -0.26 -2.59 12.52
N THR A 100 1.04 -2.35 12.51
CA THR A 100 1.67 -1.41 11.57
C THR A 100 2.98 -1.99 11.09
N ASP A 101 3.08 -2.22 9.79
CA ASP A 101 4.30 -2.65 9.13
C ASP A 101 4.94 -1.50 8.36
N ILE A 102 6.25 -1.33 8.52
CA ILE A 102 7.05 -0.35 7.79
C ILE A 102 8.07 -1.11 6.95
N LEU A 103 7.82 -1.17 5.65
CA LEU A 103 8.75 -1.72 4.67
C LEU A 103 9.86 -0.70 4.38
N ILE A 104 11.10 -1.14 4.48
CA ILE A 104 12.28 -0.32 4.24
C ILE A 104 12.90 -0.78 2.92
N ASP A 105 12.91 0.13 1.95
CA ASP A 105 13.50 -0.12 0.64
C ASP A 105 14.60 0.91 0.39
N TYR A 106 15.82 0.43 0.21
CA TYR A 106 16.99 1.29 -0.03
C TYR A 106 17.06 1.81 -1.47
N ASP A 107 16.19 1.35 -2.36
CA ASP A 107 16.10 1.86 -3.71
C ASP A 107 15.25 3.15 -3.78
N CYS A 108 15.91 4.29 -3.76
CA CYS A 108 15.27 5.59 -3.88
C CYS A 108 14.53 5.80 -5.23
N ALA A 109 14.73 4.94 -6.23
CA ALA A 109 14.05 5.08 -7.52
C ALA A 109 12.52 4.96 -7.40
N ASN A 110 12.04 4.24 -6.40
CA ASN A 110 10.62 4.05 -6.15
C ASN A 110 9.89 5.30 -5.65
N THR A 111 10.60 6.33 -5.15
CA THR A 111 9.97 7.59 -4.70
C THR A 111 9.24 8.34 -5.81
N LYS A 112 9.63 8.15 -7.08
CA LYS A 112 8.95 8.73 -8.25
C LYS A 112 7.51 8.25 -8.41
N PHE A 113 7.17 7.11 -7.82
CA PHE A 113 5.83 6.54 -7.85
C PHE A 113 4.94 6.98 -6.68
N ALA A 114 5.40 7.93 -5.89
CA ALA A 114 4.62 8.45 -4.78
C ALA A 114 3.71 9.60 -5.23
N SER A 115 2.54 9.70 -4.64
CA SER A 115 1.60 10.77 -4.84
C SER A 115 1.03 11.29 -3.52
N SER A 116 0.38 12.45 -3.55
CA SER A 116 -0.31 12.99 -2.37
C SER A 116 -1.80 13.08 -2.63
N ILE A 117 -2.58 12.38 -1.81
CA ILE A 117 -4.05 12.39 -1.85
C ILE A 117 -4.56 13.02 -0.56
N ASN A 118 -5.17 14.20 -0.67
CA ASN A 118 -5.71 14.94 0.49
C ASN A 118 -4.69 15.10 1.63
N GLY A 119 -3.41 15.32 1.28
CA GLY A 119 -2.33 15.51 2.23
C GLY A 119 -1.80 14.21 2.85
N ILE A 120 -2.15 13.05 2.29
CA ILE A 120 -1.59 11.75 2.65
C ILE A 120 -0.65 11.30 1.54
N CYS A 121 0.58 10.94 1.91
CA CYS A 121 1.53 10.32 0.98
C CYS A 121 1.15 8.86 0.74
N VAL A 122 0.90 8.51 -0.53
CA VAL A 122 0.47 7.18 -0.97
C VAL A 122 1.38 6.74 -2.12
N MET A 123 1.74 5.47 -2.16
CA MET A 123 2.40 4.91 -3.33
C MET A 123 1.41 4.80 -4.49
N SER A 124 1.90 4.99 -5.72
CA SER A 124 1.07 4.99 -6.92
C SER A 124 0.41 3.62 -7.16
N PRO A 125 -0.71 3.58 -7.92
CA PRO A 125 -1.32 2.32 -8.32
C PRO A 125 -0.36 1.37 -9.05
N ILE A 126 0.58 1.90 -9.84
CA ILE A 126 1.58 1.12 -10.57
C ILE A 126 2.56 0.43 -9.62
N TYR A 127 3.09 1.15 -8.65
CA TYR A 127 3.97 0.56 -7.64
C TYR A 127 3.23 -0.52 -6.83
N LEU A 128 2.01 -0.21 -6.36
CA LEU A 128 1.20 -1.15 -5.60
C LEU A 128 0.86 -2.39 -6.42
N PHE A 129 0.56 -2.23 -7.72
CA PHE A 129 0.31 -3.34 -8.63
C PHE A 129 1.53 -4.25 -8.72
N SER A 130 2.70 -3.69 -9.03
CA SER A 130 3.94 -4.46 -9.18
C SER A 130 4.28 -5.22 -7.89
N SER A 131 4.22 -4.57 -6.73
CA SER A 131 4.50 -5.21 -5.44
C SER A 131 3.53 -6.35 -5.13
N LYS A 132 2.23 -6.16 -5.43
CA LYS A 132 1.21 -7.20 -5.26
C LYS A 132 1.39 -8.33 -6.25
N PHE A 133 1.75 -8.03 -7.49
CA PHE A 133 1.99 -9.01 -8.54
C PHE A 133 3.21 -9.88 -8.21
N ASP A 134 4.32 -9.30 -7.80
CA ASP A 134 5.51 -10.03 -7.34
C ASP A 134 5.14 -11.01 -6.20
N ARG A 135 4.30 -10.59 -5.27
CA ARG A 135 3.83 -11.47 -4.20
C ARG A 135 2.90 -12.56 -4.70
N TYR A 136 1.98 -12.23 -5.61
CA TYR A 136 1.01 -13.14 -6.19
C TYR A 136 1.67 -14.31 -6.93
N ILE A 137 2.71 -14.04 -7.72
CA ILE A 137 3.44 -15.09 -8.47
C ILE A 137 4.30 -15.96 -7.55
N ASN A 138 4.79 -15.43 -6.44
CA ASN A 138 5.74 -16.10 -5.56
C ASN A 138 5.09 -16.78 -4.33
N THR A 139 3.86 -16.44 -3.96
CA THR A 139 3.24 -17.05 -2.78
C THR A 139 2.62 -18.40 -3.08
N ALA A 140 2.83 -19.37 -2.17
CA ALA A 140 2.14 -20.65 -2.18
C ALA A 140 0.80 -20.61 -1.39
N ASN A 141 0.52 -19.54 -0.65
CA ASN A 141 -0.68 -19.40 0.15
C ASN A 141 -1.89 -19.05 -0.72
N ILE A 142 -2.83 -19.99 -0.88
CA ILE A 142 -4.02 -19.85 -1.76
C ILE A 142 -4.89 -18.67 -1.33
N GLN A 143 -5.17 -18.51 -0.03
CA GLN A 143 -6.00 -17.42 0.48
C GLN A 143 -5.37 -16.05 0.20
N ARG A 144 -4.05 -15.97 0.32
CA ARG A 144 -3.30 -14.76 -0.01
C ARG A 144 -3.31 -14.46 -1.50
N LYS A 145 -3.22 -15.51 -2.34
CA LYS A 145 -3.39 -15.37 -3.80
C LYS A 145 -4.75 -14.81 -4.19
N GLU A 146 -5.82 -15.32 -3.61
CA GLU A 146 -7.17 -14.80 -3.87
C GLU A 146 -7.27 -13.32 -3.49
N THR A 147 -6.75 -12.96 -2.33
CA THR A 147 -6.72 -11.56 -1.88
C THR A 147 -5.94 -10.67 -2.83
N ASP A 148 -4.73 -11.09 -3.23
CA ASP A 148 -3.90 -10.33 -4.16
C ASP A 148 -4.52 -10.24 -5.56
N PHE A 149 -5.19 -11.28 -6.03
CA PHE A 149 -5.92 -11.24 -7.29
C PHE A 149 -7.00 -10.15 -7.33
N TYR A 150 -7.79 -10.01 -6.26
CA TYR A 150 -8.78 -8.94 -6.14
C TYR A 150 -8.14 -7.56 -6.06
N ASP A 151 -7.05 -7.43 -5.30
CA ASP A 151 -6.29 -6.19 -5.20
C ASP A 151 -5.71 -5.78 -6.57
N LEU A 152 -5.14 -6.72 -7.33
CA LEU A 152 -4.60 -6.50 -8.67
C LEU A 152 -5.66 -6.02 -9.66
N ARG A 153 -6.83 -6.67 -9.70
CA ARG A 153 -7.96 -6.22 -10.54
C ARG A 153 -8.41 -4.81 -10.19
N THR A 154 -8.50 -4.52 -8.91
CA THR A 154 -8.86 -3.18 -8.42
C THR A 154 -7.87 -2.13 -8.88
N LEU A 155 -6.56 -2.43 -8.74
CA LEU A 155 -5.48 -1.54 -9.16
C LEU A 155 -5.48 -1.34 -10.68
N LEU A 156 -5.74 -2.37 -11.49
CA LEU A 156 -5.89 -2.22 -12.94
C LEU A 156 -7.05 -1.27 -13.30
N SER A 157 -8.18 -1.36 -12.60
CA SER A 157 -9.30 -0.44 -12.82
C SER A 157 -8.92 1.02 -12.49
N ILE A 158 -8.06 1.24 -11.49
CA ILE A 158 -7.54 2.56 -11.16
C ILE A 158 -6.56 3.03 -12.25
N ILE A 159 -5.66 2.16 -12.69
CA ILE A 159 -4.66 2.44 -13.74
C ILE A 159 -5.35 2.77 -15.06
N GLU A 160 -6.38 2.01 -15.45
CA GLU A 160 -7.22 2.31 -16.62
C GLU A 160 -7.84 3.71 -16.51
N LYS A 161 -8.48 4.01 -15.40
CA LYS A 161 -9.14 5.30 -15.18
C LYS A 161 -8.18 6.48 -15.21
N THR A 162 -6.93 6.27 -14.89
CA THR A 162 -5.86 7.28 -14.89
C THR A 162 -5.06 7.30 -16.20
N ASN A 163 -5.40 6.48 -17.19
CA ASN A 163 -4.66 6.27 -18.44
C ASN A 163 -3.18 5.85 -18.18
N GLY A 164 -2.94 5.05 -17.16
CA GLY A 164 -1.61 4.66 -16.70
C GLY A 164 -1.09 3.34 -17.29
N PHE A 165 -1.74 2.75 -18.30
CA PHE A 165 -1.30 1.46 -18.84
C PHE A 165 0.08 1.50 -19.49
N ASP A 166 0.40 2.54 -20.27
CA ASP A 166 1.72 2.68 -20.91
C ASP A 166 2.83 2.75 -19.85
N GLU A 167 2.56 3.43 -18.74
CA GLU A 167 3.50 3.53 -17.63
C GLU A 167 3.63 2.19 -16.88
N LEU A 168 2.53 1.47 -16.70
CA LEU A 168 2.54 0.12 -16.12
C LEU A 168 3.34 -0.83 -17.00
N GLU A 169 3.08 -0.87 -18.30
CA GLU A 169 3.80 -1.71 -19.26
C GLU A 169 5.30 -1.40 -19.25
N SER A 170 5.66 -0.12 -19.32
CA SER A 170 7.06 0.30 -19.20
C SER A 170 7.70 -0.10 -17.87
N HIS A 171 6.95 -0.07 -16.78
CA HIS A 171 7.45 -0.47 -15.47
C HIS A 171 7.65 -1.98 -15.37
N LEU A 172 6.72 -2.77 -15.88
CA LEU A 172 6.79 -4.24 -15.86
C LEU A 172 7.84 -4.79 -16.83
N SER A 173 8.02 -4.17 -18.01
CA SER A 173 9.04 -4.56 -19.00
C SER A 173 10.48 -4.42 -18.49
N ASN A 174 10.70 -3.63 -17.45
CA ASN A 174 12.01 -3.53 -16.80
C ASN A 174 12.25 -4.62 -15.74
N ARG A 175 11.28 -5.54 -15.56
CA ARG A 175 11.39 -6.67 -14.64
C ARG A 175 11.62 -7.96 -15.42
N ASP A 176 12.48 -8.80 -14.93
CA ASP A 176 12.82 -10.10 -15.56
C ASP A 176 11.76 -11.15 -15.13
N TYR A 177 10.56 -11.05 -15.69
CA TYR A 177 9.51 -12.04 -15.47
C TYR A 177 9.69 -13.24 -16.41
N ASP A 178 9.50 -14.45 -15.89
CA ASP A 178 9.45 -15.66 -16.68
C ASP A 178 8.10 -15.79 -17.44
N GLN A 179 8.02 -16.70 -18.40
CA GLN A 179 6.82 -16.93 -19.19
C GLN A 179 5.59 -17.24 -18.33
N ARG A 180 5.77 -17.92 -17.20
CA ARG A 180 4.68 -18.21 -16.27
C ARG A 180 4.09 -16.94 -15.63
N ALA A 181 4.95 -16.00 -15.26
CA ALA A 181 4.51 -14.71 -14.71
C ALA A 181 3.77 -13.89 -15.76
N GLU A 182 4.25 -13.91 -17.02
CA GLU A 182 3.57 -13.26 -18.14
C GLU A 182 2.19 -13.86 -18.41
N ASP A 183 2.08 -15.19 -18.42
CA ASP A 183 0.78 -15.86 -18.58
C ASP A 183 -0.20 -15.48 -17.45
N MET A 184 0.27 -15.45 -16.20
CA MET A 184 -0.54 -15.03 -15.06
C MET A 184 -0.99 -13.55 -15.16
N LEU A 185 -0.13 -12.67 -15.64
CA LEU A 185 -0.46 -11.27 -15.88
C LEU A 185 -1.57 -11.14 -16.95
N ASN A 186 -1.45 -11.88 -18.05
CA ASN A 186 -2.44 -11.92 -19.10
C ASN A 186 -3.79 -12.44 -18.59
N ASP A 187 -3.80 -13.46 -17.73
CA ASP A 187 -5.03 -13.99 -17.11
C ASP A 187 -5.72 -12.92 -16.25
N ILE A 188 -4.94 -12.16 -15.47
CA ILE A 188 -5.49 -11.05 -14.65
C ILE A 188 -6.13 -9.98 -15.54
N ILE A 189 -5.44 -9.54 -16.58
CA ILE A 189 -5.92 -8.53 -17.53
C ILE A 189 -7.18 -9.02 -18.24
N THR A 190 -7.16 -10.24 -18.77
CA THR A 190 -8.31 -10.83 -19.50
C THR A 190 -9.53 -11.01 -18.60
N SER A 191 -9.33 -11.25 -17.30
CA SER A 191 -10.44 -11.39 -16.34
C SER A 191 -11.24 -10.10 -16.10
N MET A 192 -10.79 -8.98 -16.64
CA MET A 192 -11.45 -7.67 -16.54
C MET A 192 -12.32 -7.33 -17.74
N LEU A 193 -12.08 -8.00 -18.88
CA LEU A 193 -12.87 -7.85 -20.12
C LEU A 193 -14.16 -8.65 -20.06
#